data_e3471ee6c54e4cc5f38250e5c46f610d
#
_entry.id   e3471ee6c54e4cc5f38250e5c46f610d
#
_cell.length_a   1.000
_cell.length_b   1.000
_cell.length_c   1.000
_cell.angle_alpha   90.00
_cell.angle_beta   90.00
_cell.angle_gamma   90.00
#
_symmetry.space_group_name_H-M   'P 1'
#
loop_
_entity.id
_entity.type
_entity.pdbx_description
1 polymer ?
#
loop_
_entity_poly.entity_id
_entity_poly.type
_entity_poly.pdbx_seq_one_letter_code
_entity_poly.pdbx_strand_id
1 'polypeptide(L)'
;MEATIANVIEPEDVVLVGIKGYFGNRLADMADRYRANVKTIEKGWGEVFTLQEIEEALIKHRPTLFAIVHAETSTGVCQPMEGIGELCRKYNCLLLLDTVTSLGGVPLYLDEWKVDLAYSCSQKGLSCPPGLGPFTMNERAEKKLNQREGKVPNWYLDVSLLNKYWGSDRVYHHTAPVNMNFGMREALRLLVEEGLENSWERHKMNAVKLWNGLENIGLKMHVPINLRLPTLTTVTIPPD
;
A
#
# COMPACT_ATOMS: atom_id res chain seq x y z
N MET A 1 6.22 -4.37 0.34
CA MET A 1 6.79 -3.27 1.15
C MET A 1 8.30 -3.12 0.90
N GLU A 2 9.15 -4.03 1.35
CA GLU A 2 10.60 -3.86 1.24
C GLU A 2 11.11 -3.72 -0.21
N ALA A 3 10.58 -4.50 -1.14
CA ALA A 3 10.94 -4.38 -2.55
C ALA A 3 10.68 -2.97 -3.13
N THR A 4 9.56 -2.34 -2.78
CA THR A 4 9.24 -0.98 -3.26
C THR A 4 10.18 0.08 -2.70
N ILE A 5 10.64 -0.09 -1.47
CA ILE A 5 11.58 0.82 -0.81
C ILE A 5 13.02 0.61 -1.31
N ALA A 6 13.50 -0.64 -1.27
CA ALA A 6 14.87 -0.99 -1.63
C ALA A 6 15.28 -0.54 -3.04
N ASN A 7 14.34 -0.54 -3.98
CA ASN A 7 14.62 -0.23 -5.38
C ASN A 7 14.67 1.28 -5.70
N VAL A 8 13.95 2.11 -4.96
CA VAL A 8 13.83 3.55 -5.29
C VAL A 8 14.48 4.48 -4.29
N ILE A 9 14.83 3.99 -3.08
CA ILE A 9 15.52 4.79 -2.07
C ILE A 9 17.03 4.60 -2.20
N GLU A 10 17.76 5.71 -2.17
CA GLU A 10 19.20 5.78 -1.97
C GLU A 10 19.52 6.43 -0.63
N PRO A 11 20.72 6.21 -0.06
CA PRO A 11 21.13 6.88 1.16
C PRO A 11 20.92 8.40 1.04
N GLU A 12 20.42 9.02 2.11
CA GLU A 12 20.13 10.47 2.21
C GLU A 12 18.91 10.96 1.39
N ASP A 13 18.26 10.11 0.58
CA ASP A 13 16.96 10.48 -0.01
C ASP A 13 15.98 10.89 1.09
N VAL A 14 15.28 12.00 0.91
CA VAL A 14 14.24 12.42 1.87
C VAL A 14 12.97 11.62 1.58
N VAL A 15 12.56 10.81 2.56
CA VAL A 15 11.34 10.00 2.49
C VAL A 15 10.33 10.53 3.49
N LEU A 16 9.20 11.01 2.99
CA LEU A 16 8.06 11.41 3.82
C LEU A 16 7.13 10.21 4.01
N VAL A 17 6.74 9.92 5.25
CA VAL A 17 5.81 8.84 5.56
C VAL A 17 4.58 9.36 6.29
N GLY A 18 3.40 9.06 5.77
CA GLY A 18 2.12 9.31 6.43
C GLY A 18 1.79 8.19 7.40
N ILE A 19 1.84 8.46 8.70
CA ILE A 19 1.59 7.50 9.77
C ILE A 19 0.21 7.74 10.38
N LYS A 20 -0.68 6.76 10.27
CA LYS A 20 -2.00 6.75 10.90
C LYS A 20 -2.34 5.40 11.53
N GLY A 21 -1.29 4.61 11.81
CA GLY A 21 -1.36 3.29 12.43
C GLY A 21 -0.05 2.52 12.31
N TYR A 22 -0.10 1.25 12.69
CA TYR A 22 1.09 0.40 12.81
C TYR A 22 1.87 0.23 11.50
N PHE A 23 1.17 0.12 10.35
CA PHE A 23 1.84 -0.15 9.08
C PHE A 23 2.52 1.08 8.49
N GLY A 24 2.05 2.29 8.82
CA GLY A 24 2.77 3.53 8.56
C GLY A 24 4.11 3.58 9.32
N ASN A 25 4.13 3.20 10.60
CA ASN A 25 5.38 3.10 11.38
C ASN A 25 6.35 2.09 10.77
N ARG A 26 5.84 0.96 10.26
CA ARG A 26 6.68 -0.05 9.59
C ARG A 26 7.32 0.49 8.31
N LEU A 27 6.60 1.31 7.53
CA LEU A 27 7.16 1.97 6.34
C LEU A 27 8.31 2.92 6.74
N ALA A 28 8.13 3.70 7.81
CA ALA A 28 9.16 4.60 8.31
C ALA A 28 10.41 3.85 8.81
N ASP A 29 10.24 2.81 9.64
CA ASP A 29 11.34 1.94 10.12
C ASP A 29 12.09 1.31 8.94
N MET A 30 11.37 0.86 7.92
CA MET A 30 11.99 0.25 6.75
C MET A 30 12.79 1.26 5.93
N ALA A 31 12.27 2.46 5.70
CA ALA A 31 12.99 3.51 5.00
C ALA A 31 14.28 3.93 5.76
N ASP A 32 14.20 4.02 7.09
CA ASP A 32 15.35 4.31 7.95
C ASP A 32 16.45 3.23 7.82
N ARG A 33 16.08 1.94 7.78
CA ARG A 33 17.02 0.83 7.56
C ARG A 33 17.78 0.92 6.23
N TYR A 34 17.15 1.53 5.21
CA TYR A 34 17.79 1.83 3.92
C TYR A 34 18.52 3.18 3.91
N ARG A 35 18.74 3.79 5.11
CA ARG A 35 19.49 5.04 5.33
C ARG A 35 18.85 6.26 4.67
N ALA A 36 17.54 6.27 4.50
CA ALA A 36 16.83 7.46 4.07
C ALA A 36 16.78 8.51 5.19
N ASN A 37 16.70 9.78 4.80
CA ASN A 37 16.35 10.87 5.71
C ASN A 37 14.83 10.88 5.92
N VAL A 38 14.35 10.07 6.87
CA VAL A 38 12.92 9.87 7.11
C VAL A 38 12.29 11.09 7.79
N LYS A 39 11.19 11.57 7.23
CA LYS A 39 10.28 12.56 7.79
C LYS A 39 8.90 11.94 7.94
N THR A 40 8.19 12.31 9.00
CA THR A 40 6.86 11.78 9.26
C THR A 40 5.83 12.89 9.39
N ILE A 41 4.62 12.60 8.96
CA ILE A 41 3.39 13.28 9.38
C ILE A 41 2.50 12.24 10.05
N GLU A 42 1.83 12.63 11.12
CA GLU A 42 1.11 11.67 11.96
C GLU A 42 -0.34 12.07 12.17
N LYS A 43 -1.21 11.06 12.24
CA LYS A 43 -2.64 11.18 12.58
C LYS A 43 -2.99 10.28 13.74
N GLY A 44 -4.02 10.66 14.46
CA GLY A 44 -4.65 9.79 15.45
C GLY A 44 -5.21 8.51 14.80
N TRP A 45 -5.32 7.46 15.57
CA TRP A 45 -5.89 6.19 15.10
C TRP A 45 -7.35 6.38 14.68
N GLY A 46 -7.68 5.98 13.45
CA GLY A 46 -9.00 6.17 12.84
C GLY A 46 -9.17 7.48 12.07
N GLU A 47 -8.14 8.33 12.02
CA GLU A 47 -8.12 9.57 11.24
C GLU A 47 -7.42 9.39 9.88
N VAL A 48 -7.62 10.37 8.98
CA VAL A 48 -6.99 10.42 7.66
C VAL A 48 -6.31 11.77 7.43
N PHE A 49 -5.36 11.80 6.51
CA PHE A 49 -4.72 13.05 6.07
C PHE A 49 -5.62 13.78 5.07
N THR A 50 -5.66 15.11 5.20
CA THR A 50 -6.23 16.01 4.20
C THR A 50 -5.18 16.35 3.13
N LEU A 51 -5.63 16.80 1.95
CA LEU A 51 -4.72 17.26 0.89
C LEU A 51 -3.86 18.45 1.36
N GLN A 52 -4.42 19.35 2.16
CA GLN A 52 -3.69 20.50 2.70
C GLN A 52 -2.52 20.06 3.58
N GLU A 53 -2.74 19.13 4.52
CA GLU A 53 -1.68 18.64 5.42
C GLU A 53 -0.57 17.93 4.64
N ILE A 54 -0.94 17.15 3.62
CA ILE A 54 0.02 16.50 2.73
C ILE A 54 0.82 17.55 1.95
N GLU A 55 0.16 18.54 1.36
CA GLU A 55 0.83 19.60 0.59
C GLU A 55 1.80 20.41 1.45
N GLU A 56 1.38 20.82 2.66
CA GLU A 56 2.25 21.51 3.62
C GLU A 56 3.52 20.69 3.96
N ALA A 57 3.36 19.38 4.14
CA ALA A 57 4.49 18.49 4.39
C ALA A 57 5.41 18.32 3.18
N LEU A 58 4.84 18.21 1.97
CA LEU A 58 5.62 18.15 0.72
C LEU A 58 6.45 19.44 0.52
N ILE A 59 5.85 20.62 0.76
CA ILE A 59 6.55 21.91 0.69
C ILE A 59 7.69 21.98 1.71
N LYS A 60 7.40 21.60 2.95
CA LYS A 60 8.32 21.70 4.08
C LYS A 60 9.54 20.78 3.93
N HIS A 61 9.30 19.53 3.51
CA HIS A 61 10.33 18.50 3.54
C HIS A 61 10.95 18.21 2.17
N ARG A 62 10.28 18.59 1.07
CA ARG A 62 10.70 18.35 -0.33
C ARG A 62 11.17 16.90 -0.55
N PRO A 63 10.33 15.90 -0.21
CA PRO A 63 10.72 14.51 -0.28
C PRO A 63 10.87 14.03 -1.72
N THR A 64 11.75 13.04 -1.94
CA THR A 64 11.84 12.30 -3.21
C THR A 64 10.78 11.21 -3.29
N LEU A 65 10.30 10.70 -2.13
CA LEU A 65 9.26 9.69 -2.00
C LEU A 65 8.29 10.06 -0.88
N PHE A 66 6.99 10.02 -1.15
CA PHE A 66 5.92 10.02 -0.15
C PHE A 66 5.30 8.62 -0.08
N ALA A 67 5.33 8.02 1.10
CA ALA A 67 4.78 6.69 1.35
C ALA A 67 3.58 6.78 2.29
N ILE A 68 2.47 6.13 1.92
CA ILE A 68 1.24 6.13 2.72
C ILE A 68 0.52 4.79 2.62
N VAL A 69 -0.19 4.40 3.69
CA VAL A 69 -1.05 3.23 3.72
C VAL A 69 -2.45 3.61 3.25
N HIS A 70 -2.98 2.96 2.21
CA HIS A 70 -4.36 3.17 1.77
C HIS A 70 -5.35 2.68 2.82
N ALA A 71 -5.30 1.40 3.15
CA ALA A 71 -6.18 0.72 4.10
C ALA A 71 -5.39 0.29 5.34
N GLU A 72 -5.43 1.10 6.41
CA GLU A 72 -4.67 0.84 7.63
C GLU A 72 -5.32 -0.26 8.46
N THR A 73 -4.72 -1.43 8.44
CA THR A 73 -5.25 -2.64 9.09
C THR A 73 -5.38 -2.50 10.60
N SER A 74 -4.45 -1.80 11.24
CA SER A 74 -4.42 -1.66 12.71
C SER A 74 -5.55 -0.77 13.26
N THR A 75 -6.16 0.05 12.40
CA THR A 75 -7.20 1.02 12.80
C THR A 75 -8.52 0.85 12.07
N GLY A 76 -8.54 0.17 10.92
CA GLY A 76 -9.73 0.01 10.09
C GLY A 76 -10.08 1.24 9.25
N VAL A 77 -9.17 2.21 9.12
CA VAL A 77 -9.39 3.43 8.36
C VAL A 77 -8.92 3.31 6.91
N CYS A 78 -9.71 3.82 5.97
CA CYS A 78 -9.39 3.92 4.56
C CYS A 78 -9.07 5.38 4.20
N GLN A 79 -7.88 5.64 3.66
CA GLN A 79 -7.42 6.96 3.25
C GLN A 79 -8.01 7.32 1.87
N PRO A 80 -8.75 8.44 1.73
CA PRO A 80 -9.09 8.98 0.42
C PRO A 80 -7.82 9.35 -0.36
N MET A 81 -7.74 8.92 -1.62
CA MET A 81 -6.50 9.06 -2.42
C MET A 81 -6.58 10.14 -3.49
N GLU A 82 -7.79 10.65 -3.78
CA GLU A 82 -8.02 11.66 -4.82
C GLU A 82 -7.18 12.92 -4.54
N GLY A 83 -6.44 13.37 -5.54
CA GLY A 83 -5.59 14.58 -5.47
C GLY A 83 -4.19 14.36 -4.87
N ILE A 84 -3.92 13.25 -4.17
CA ILE A 84 -2.61 13.03 -3.53
C ILE A 84 -1.51 12.86 -4.58
N GLY A 85 -1.75 12.07 -5.62
CA GLY A 85 -0.76 11.87 -6.68
C GLY A 85 -0.50 13.13 -7.51
N GLU A 86 -1.51 13.99 -7.70
CA GLU A 86 -1.36 15.31 -8.31
C GLU A 86 -0.40 16.17 -7.50
N LEU A 87 -0.57 16.21 -6.19
CA LEU A 87 0.34 16.93 -5.30
C LEU A 87 1.77 16.35 -5.38
N CYS A 88 1.92 15.04 -5.32
CA CYS A 88 3.22 14.40 -5.45
C CYS A 88 3.90 14.77 -6.78
N ARG A 89 3.17 14.77 -7.90
CA ARG A 89 3.70 15.20 -9.20
C ARG A 89 4.07 16.68 -9.23
N LYS A 90 3.24 17.54 -8.65
CA LYS A 90 3.50 18.99 -8.53
C LYS A 90 4.82 19.29 -7.83
N TYR A 91 5.17 18.51 -6.82
CA TYR A 91 6.39 18.67 -6.03
C TYR A 91 7.53 17.71 -6.42
N ASN A 92 7.43 17.06 -7.60
CA ASN A 92 8.42 16.11 -8.12
C ASN A 92 8.77 14.98 -7.14
N CYS A 93 7.77 14.51 -6.40
CA CYS A 93 7.85 13.43 -5.44
C CYS A 93 7.23 12.15 -6.04
N LEU A 94 7.78 10.98 -5.77
CA LEU A 94 7.14 9.69 -6.07
C LEU A 94 6.09 9.38 -5.00
N LEU A 95 4.98 8.75 -5.41
CA LEU A 95 3.94 8.26 -4.48
C LEU A 95 4.02 6.73 -4.37
N LEU A 96 4.29 6.24 -3.16
CA LEU A 96 4.23 4.82 -2.80
C LEU A 96 2.98 4.54 -1.98
N LEU A 97 2.17 3.59 -2.43
CA LEU A 97 0.92 3.19 -1.79
C LEU A 97 0.98 1.74 -1.27
N ASP A 98 0.75 1.58 0.03
CA ASP A 98 0.46 0.26 0.62
C ASP A 98 -0.99 -0.12 0.34
N THR A 99 -1.19 -1.19 -0.42
CA THR A 99 -2.51 -1.71 -0.80
C THR A 99 -2.78 -3.10 -0.23
N VAL A 100 -2.04 -3.49 0.81
CA VAL A 100 -2.13 -4.83 1.40
C VAL A 100 -3.56 -5.20 1.80
N THR A 101 -4.30 -4.29 2.41
CA THR A 101 -5.65 -4.59 2.93
C THR A 101 -6.76 -4.06 1.99
N SER A 102 -6.41 -3.34 0.93
CA SER A 102 -7.38 -2.79 -0.02
C SER A 102 -7.52 -3.58 -1.32
N LEU A 103 -6.41 -4.12 -1.86
CA LEU A 103 -6.43 -4.80 -3.16
C LEU A 103 -7.43 -5.98 -3.16
N GLY A 104 -8.36 -5.96 -4.12
CA GLY A 104 -9.41 -6.96 -4.30
C GLY A 104 -10.66 -6.74 -3.45
N GLY A 105 -10.60 -5.95 -2.36
CA GLY A 105 -11.71 -5.80 -1.42
C GLY A 105 -12.36 -4.42 -1.37
N VAL A 106 -11.69 -3.39 -1.87
CA VAL A 106 -12.22 -2.02 -2.01
C VAL A 106 -11.73 -1.40 -3.32
N PRO A 107 -12.40 -0.35 -3.84
CA PRO A 107 -11.96 0.37 -5.04
C PRO A 107 -10.50 0.80 -4.95
N LEU A 108 -9.75 0.55 -6.02
CA LEU A 108 -8.33 0.85 -6.12
C LEU A 108 -8.00 1.29 -7.55
N TYR A 109 -7.71 2.58 -7.75
CA TYR A 109 -7.51 3.22 -9.05
C TYR A 109 -6.10 3.82 -9.14
N LEU A 110 -5.07 2.95 -9.20
CA LEU A 110 -3.66 3.36 -9.11
C LEU A 110 -3.25 4.38 -10.18
N ASP A 111 -3.70 4.18 -11.42
CA ASP A 111 -3.36 5.06 -12.54
C ASP A 111 -4.07 6.41 -12.44
N GLU A 112 -5.37 6.41 -12.07
CA GLU A 112 -6.15 7.63 -11.86
C GLU A 112 -5.60 8.45 -10.70
N TRP A 113 -5.21 7.77 -9.61
CA TRP A 113 -4.57 8.40 -8.44
C TRP A 113 -3.10 8.72 -8.65
N LYS A 114 -2.55 8.43 -9.85
CA LYS A 114 -1.15 8.71 -10.21
C LYS A 114 -0.13 8.11 -9.23
N VAL A 115 -0.42 6.92 -8.73
CA VAL A 115 0.48 6.17 -7.85
C VAL A 115 1.70 5.71 -8.66
N ASP A 116 2.89 5.90 -8.13
CA ASP A 116 4.13 5.51 -8.81
C ASP A 116 4.58 4.10 -8.44
N LEU A 117 4.35 3.70 -7.19
CA LEU A 117 4.65 2.36 -6.68
C LEU A 117 3.51 1.89 -5.78
N ALA A 118 3.12 0.64 -5.92
CA ALA A 118 2.21 -0.01 -5.00
C ALA A 118 2.63 -1.44 -4.73
N TYR A 119 2.30 -1.94 -3.55
CA TYR A 119 2.49 -3.34 -3.19
C TYR A 119 1.29 -3.88 -2.43
N SER A 120 1.14 -5.20 -2.48
CA SER A 120 0.12 -5.92 -1.74
C SER A 120 0.66 -7.27 -1.25
N CYS A 121 -0.24 -8.16 -0.88
CA CYS A 121 0.10 -9.54 -0.51
C CYS A 121 -1.00 -10.51 -0.97
N SER A 122 -0.63 -11.79 -1.03
CA SER A 122 -1.52 -12.85 -1.49
C SER A 122 -2.65 -13.18 -0.51
N GLN A 123 -2.42 -13.05 0.81
CA GLN A 123 -3.27 -13.58 1.88
C GLN A 123 -4.36 -12.63 2.40
N LYS A 124 -4.66 -11.55 1.70
CA LYS A 124 -5.74 -10.60 2.06
C LYS A 124 -6.87 -10.68 1.04
N GLY A 125 -7.28 -9.59 0.44
CA GLY A 125 -8.40 -9.56 -0.52
C GLY A 125 -8.24 -10.44 -1.76
N LEU A 126 -7.03 -10.92 -2.06
CA LEU A 126 -6.80 -11.90 -3.13
C LEU A 126 -7.12 -13.34 -2.71
N SER A 127 -7.38 -13.63 -1.42
CA SER A 127 -7.81 -14.95 -0.92
C SER A 127 -6.87 -16.12 -1.25
N CYS A 128 -5.58 -15.85 -1.41
CA CYS A 128 -4.54 -16.84 -1.66
C CYS A 128 -3.75 -17.12 -0.36
N PRO A 129 -3.13 -18.27 -0.16
CA PRO A 129 -2.21 -18.48 0.96
C PRO A 129 -1.07 -17.45 0.99
N PRO A 130 -0.51 -17.11 2.17
CA PRO A 130 0.63 -16.20 2.27
C PRO A 130 1.87 -16.76 1.57
N GLY A 131 2.71 -15.88 0.99
CA GLY A 131 3.97 -16.27 0.35
C GLY A 131 4.31 -15.47 -0.91
N LEU A 132 3.37 -14.76 -1.50
CA LEU A 132 3.62 -13.88 -2.64
C LEU A 132 3.29 -12.42 -2.28
N GLY A 133 4.09 -11.50 -2.82
CA GLY A 133 3.91 -10.07 -2.66
C GLY A 133 3.80 -9.39 -4.03
N PRO A 134 2.58 -9.25 -4.58
CA PRO A 134 2.39 -8.47 -5.79
C PRO A 134 2.87 -7.03 -5.56
N PHE A 135 3.57 -6.48 -6.54
CA PHE A 135 3.90 -5.07 -6.55
C PHE A 135 3.93 -4.54 -7.98
N THR A 136 3.81 -3.23 -8.11
CA THR A 136 3.90 -2.53 -9.39
C THR A 136 4.69 -1.25 -9.23
N MET A 137 5.31 -0.82 -10.33
CA MET A 137 5.93 0.50 -10.47
C MET A 137 5.64 1.04 -11.87
N ASN A 138 5.50 2.36 -11.97
CA ASN A 138 5.33 3.04 -13.24
C ASN A 138 6.67 3.53 -13.80
N GLU A 139 6.64 4.15 -14.99
CA GLU A 139 7.84 4.67 -15.67
C GLU A 139 8.64 5.68 -14.82
N ARG A 140 7.98 6.49 -13.96
CA ARG A 140 8.68 7.44 -13.09
C ARG A 140 9.51 6.73 -12.02
N ALA A 141 8.93 5.71 -11.42
CA ALA A 141 9.63 4.88 -10.42
C ALA A 141 10.72 4.04 -11.08
N GLU A 142 10.46 3.48 -12.26
CA GLU A 142 11.47 2.76 -13.04
C GLU A 142 12.63 3.67 -13.45
N LYS A 143 12.35 4.91 -13.85
CA LYS A 143 13.40 5.89 -14.15
C LYS A 143 14.27 6.17 -12.91
N LYS A 144 13.68 6.32 -11.71
CA LYS A 144 14.45 6.50 -10.46
C LYS A 144 15.33 5.28 -10.19
N LEU A 145 14.81 4.05 -10.36
CA LEU A 145 15.59 2.82 -10.24
C LEU A 145 16.78 2.79 -11.23
N ASN A 146 16.54 3.12 -12.49
CA ASN A 146 17.58 3.08 -13.54
C ASN A 146 18.63 4.19 -13.41
N GLN A 147 18.34 5.25 -12.67
CA GLN A 147 19.25 6.36 -12.41
C GLN A 147 20.06 6.20 -11.12
N ARG A 148 19.91 5.08 -10.38
CA ARG A 148 20.69 4.82 -9.18
C ARG A 148 22.19 4.82 -9.45
N GLU A 149 22.95 5.41 -8.51
CA GLU A 149 24.41 5.38 -8.58
C GLU A 149 24.99 4.04 -8.12
N GLY A 150 24.27 3.29 -7.28
CA GLY A 150 24.69 2.01 -6.71
C GLY A 150 23.74 0.87 -7.01
N LYS A 151 24.16 -0.35 -6.66
CA LYS A 151 23.29 -1.53 -6.72
C LYS A 151 22.16 -1.40 -5.69
N VAL A 152 21.01 -2.01 -5.97
CA VAL A 152 19.97 -2.22 -4.98
C VAL A 152 20.54 -3.02 -3.79
N PRO A 153 20.41 -2.54 -2.54
CA PRO A 153 21.07 -3.18 -1.39
C PRO A 153 20.57 -4.60 -1.07
N ASN A 154 19.41 -4.97 -1.61
CA ASN A 154 18.81 -6.29 -1.41
C ASN A 154 18.83 -7.06 -2.74
N TRP A 155 19.74 -8.02 -2.87
CA TRP A 155 19.89 -8.80 -4.11
C TRP A 155 18.61 -9.53 -4.53
N TYR A 156 17.90 -10.15 -3.57
CA TYR A 156 16.71 -10.95 -3.88
C TYR A 156 15.53 -10.10 -4.37
N LEU A 157 15.41 -8.87 -3.87
CA LEU A 157 14.34 -7.94 -4.21
C LEU A 157 14.76 -6.90 -5.26
N ASP A 158 15.93 -7.04 -5.88
CA ASP A 158 16.39 -6.19 -6.95
C ASP A 158 15.55 -6.41 -8.22
N VAL A 159 14.69 -5.44 -8.53
CA VAL A 159 13.78 -5.50 -9.66
C VAL A 159 14.52 -5.50 -10.99
N SER A 160 15.69 -4.91 -11.06
CA SER A 160 16.51 -4.95 -12.29
C SER A 160 16.98 -6.37 -12.62
N LEU A 161 17.26 -7.17 -11.59
CA LEU A 161 17.60 -8.60 -11.74
C LEU A 161 16.33 -9.43 -12.02
N LEU A 162 15.23 -9.14 -11.31
CA LEU A 162 13.95 -9.81 -11.52
C LEU A 162 13.40 -9.57 -12.93
N ASN A 163 13.55 -8.37 -13.48
CA ASN A 163 13.15 -8.04 -14.85
C ASN A 163 13.95 -8.87 -15.88
N LYS A 164 15.23 -9.14 -15.65
CA LYS A 164 16.01 -10.03 -16.52
C LYS A 164 15.56 -11.49 -16.43
N TYR A 165 15.08 -11.92 -15.26
CA TYR A 165 14.58 -13.28 -15.05
C TYR A 165 13.21 -13.50 -15.69
N TRP A 166 12.26 -12.59 -15.47
CA TRP A 166 10.89 -12.69 -15.98
C TRP A 166 10.71 -12.10 -17.40
N GLY A 167 11.65 -11.26 -17.84
CA GLY A 167 11.65 -10.64 -19.15
C GLY A 167 12.20 -11.52 -20.28
N SER A 168 12.62 -10.88 -21.38
CA SER A 168 13.16 -11.56 -22.56
C SER A 168 14.49 -12.27 -22.34
N ASP A 169 15.31 -11.75 -21.43
CA ASP A 169 16.68 -12.23 -21.22
C ASP A 169 16.72 -13.60 -20.55
N ARG A 170 15.69 -13.97 -19.78
CA ARG A 170 15.52 -15.24 -19.07
C ARG A 170 16.73 -15.65 -18.25
N VAL A 171 17.43 -14.69 -17.65
CA VAL A 171 18.57 -14.92 -16.77
C VAL A 171 18.06 -15.49 -15.45
N TYR A 172 18.55 -16.68 -15.07
CA TYR A 172 18.13 -17.29 -13.80
C TYR A 172 18.43 -16.39 -12.59
N HIS A 173 17.47 -16.21 -11.72
CA HIS A 173 17.57 -15.45 -10.48
C HIS A 173 17.32 -16.33 -9.25
N HIS A 174 16.17 -16.99 -9.18
CA HIS A 174 15.80 -17.86 -8.06
C HIS A 174 14.81 -18.94 -8.51
N THR A 175 14.64 -19.97 -7.69
CA THR A 175 13.59 -20.96 -7.94
C THR A 175 12.24 -20.36 -7.55
N ALA A 176 11.38 -20.17 -8.55
CA ALA A 176 10.05 -19.65 -8.32
C ALA A 176 9.20 -20.57 -7.41
N PRO A 177 8.40 -20.02 -6.48
CA PRO A 177 7.53 -20.80 -5.60
C PRO A 177 6.31 -21.33 -6.39
N VAL A 178 6.51 -22.41 -7.18
CA VAL A 178 5.55 -22.90 -8.20
C VAL A 178 4.16 -23.15 -7.60
N ASN A 179 4.06 -23.82 -6.45
CA ASN A 179 2.78 -24.11 -5.80
C ASN A 179 2.02 -22.84 -5.41
N MET A 180 2.76 -21.81 -4.95
CA MET A 180 2.18 -20.53 -4.60
C MET A 180 1.68 -19.77 -5.83
N ASN A 181 2.41 -19.88 -6.96
CA ASN A 181 2.00 -19.30 -8.23
C ASN A 181 0.71 -19.95 -8.77
N PHE A 182 0.55 -21.27 -8.63
CA PHE A 182 -0.70 -21.95 -8.95
C PHE A 182 -1.85 -21.48 -8.05
N GLY A 183 -1.62 -21.35 -6.74
CA GLY A 183 -2.61 -20.82 -5.82
C GLY A 183 -3.01 -19.37 -6.16
N MET A 184 -2.04 -18.51 -6.50
CA MET A 184 -2.30 -17.13 -6.92
C MET A 184 -3.07 -17.07 -8.25
N ARG A 185 -2.70 -17.90 -9.24
CA ARG A 185 -3.43 -17.98 -10.50
C ARG A 185 -4.90 -18.32 -10.28
N GLU A 186 -5.18 -19.28 -9.39
CA GLU A 186 -6.57 -19.68 -9.09
C GLU A 186 -7.32 -18.56 -8.34
N ALA A 187 -6.68 -17.92 -7.35
CA ALA A 187 -7.26 -16.81 -6.63
C ALA A 187 -7.61 -15.62 -7.56
N LEU A 188 -6.72 -15.28 -8.48
CA LEU A 188 -6.96 -14.24 -9.48
C LEU A 188 -8.04 -14.65 -10.48
N ARG A 189 -8.10 -15.94 -10.89
CA ARG A 189 -9.16 -16.46 -11.77
C ARG A 189 -10.54 -16.25 -11.14
N LEU A 190 -10.69 -16.64 -9.86
CA LEU A 190 -11.95 -16.47 -9.12
C LEU A 190 -12.36 -15.01 -8.99
N LEU A 191 -11.40 -14.13 -8.68
CA LEU A 191 -11.66 -12.69 -8.57
C LEU A 191 -12.06 -12.06 -9.90
N VAL A 192 -11.44 -12.48 -11.01
CA VAL A 192 -11.81 -12.03 -12.37
C VAL A 192 -13.20 -12.54 -12.77
N GLU A 193 -13.53 -13.78 -12.44
CA GLU A 193 -14.87 -14.36 -12.71
C GLU A 193 -15.97 -13.66 -11.90
N GLU A 194 -15.70 -13.32 -10.63
CA GLU A 194 -16.62 -12.53 -9.81
C GLU A 194 -16.76 -11.09 -10.35
N GLY A 195 -15.68 -10.51 -10.83
CA GLY A 195 -15.55 -9.09 -11.18
C GLY A 195 -15.19 -8.23 -9.98
N LEU A 196 -14.28 -7.27 -10.18
CA LEU A 196 -13.76 -6.42 -9.08
C LEU A 196 -14.87 -5.62 -8.41
N GLU A 197 -15.75 -5.00 -9.20
CA GLU A 197 -16.86 -4.19 -8.69
C GLU A 197 -17.84 -5.04 -7.86
N ASN A 198 -18.11 -6.27 -8.29
CA ASN A 198 -18.95 -7.22 -7.55
C ASN A 198 -18.27 -7.63 -6.23
N SER A 199 -16.97 -7.86 -6.24
CA SER A 199 -16.20 -8.14 -5.03
C SER A 199 -16.27 -6.98 -4.04
N TRP A 200 -16.05 -5.74 -4.49
CA TRP A 200 -16.14 -4.55 -3.65
C TRP A 200 -17.53 -4.37 -3.04
N GLU A 201 -18.59 -4.53 -3.84
CA GLU A 201 -19.98 -4.42 -3.36
C GLU A 201 -20.32 -5.52 -2.36
N ARG A 202 -19.88 -6.76 -2.58
CA ARG A 202 -20.04 -7.87 -1.65
C ARG A 202 -19.38 -7.58 -0.31
N HIS A 203 -18.15 -7.09 -0.31
CA HIS A 203 -17.45 -6.68 0.91
C HIS A 203 -18.19 -5.56 1.62
N LYS A 204 -18.63 -4.54 0.91
CA LYS A 204 -19.38 -3.40 1.45
C LYS A 204 -20.71 -3.83 2.06
N MET A 205 -21.50 -4.65 1.35
CA MET A 205 -22.78 -5.16 1.87
C MET A 205 -22.60 -5.96 3.16
N ASN A 206 -21.60 -6.84 3.20
CA ASN A 206 -21.31 -7.64 4.37
C ASN A 206 -20.83 -6.77 5.55
N ALA A 207 -19.96 -5.80 5.27
CA ALA A 207 -19.49 -4.85 6.28
C ALA A 207 -20.63 -4.04 6.89
N VAL A 208 -21.53 -3.48 6.07
CA VAL A 208 -22.70 -2.71 6.55
C VAL A 208 -23.61 -3.57 7.44
N LYS A 209 -23.87 -4.82 7.06
CA LYS A 209 -24.65 -5.75 7.91
C LYS A 209 -23.97 -5.99 9.25
N LEU A 210 -22.65 -6.22 9.24
CA LEU A 210 -21.87 -6.42 10.46
C LEU A 210 -21.89 -5.15 11.34
N TRP A 211 -21.61 -3.98 10.77
CA TRP A 211 -21.61 -2.72 11.52
C TRP A 211 -22.95 -2.43 12.19
N ASN A 212 -24.05 -2.57 11.46
CA ASN A 212 -25.40 -2.40 12.00
C ASN A 212 -25.67 -3.40 13.14
N GLY A 213 -25.27 -4.67 12.98
CA GLY A 213 -25.42 -5.67 14.02
C GLY A 213 -24.63 -5.35 15.29
N LEU A 214 -23.39 -4.90 15.14
CA LEU A 214 -22.52 -4.52 16.26
C LEU A 214 -23.03 -3.25 16.96
N GLU A 215 -23.47 -2.23 16.22
CA GLU A 215 -24.04 -1.00 16.78
C GLU A 215 -25.37 -1.30 17.51
N ASN A 216 -26.22 -2.21 16.99
CA ASN A 216 -27.47 -2.63 17.63
C ASN A 216 -27.28 -3.32 18.98
N ILE A 217 -26.16 -3.99 19.21
CA ILE A 217 -25.81 -4.57 20.51
C ILE A 217 -25.03 -3.62 21.42
N GLY A 218 -24.92 -2.34 21.04
CA GLY A 218 -24.32 -1.28 21.85
C GLY A 218 -22.80 -1.09 21.68
N LEU A 219 -22.17 -1.77 20.73
CA LEU A 219 -20.75 -1.55 20.43
C LEU A 219 -20.56 -0.27 19.62
N LYS A 220 -19.48 0.44 19.91
CA LYS A 220 -19.12 1.67 19.21
C LYS A 220 -18.02 1.41 18.18
N MET A 221 -18.25 1.80 16.92
CA MET A 221 -17.23 1.74 15.88
C MET A 221 -16.10 2.72 16.18
N HIS A 222 -14.87 2.27 15.99
CA HIS A 222 -13.69 3.13 16.18
C HIS A 222 -13.56 4.19 15.09
N VAL A 223 -13.89 3.86 13.82
CA VAL A 223 -13.72 4.72 12.65
C VAL A 223 -15.06 5.36 12.23
N PRO A 224 -15.09 6.66 11.87
CA PRO A 224 -16.27 7.30 11.28
C PRO A 224 -16.77 6.56 10.03
N ILE A 225 -18.10 6.52 9.83
CA ILE A 225 -18.74 5.66 8.81
C ILE A 225 -18.20 5.88 7.39
N ASN A 226 -17.90 7.11 7.02
CA ASN A 226 -17.38 7.49 5.70
C ASN A 226 -15.92 7.14 5.46
N LEU A 227 -15.20 6.73 6.52
CA LEU A 227 -13.78 6.35 6.46
C LEU A 227 -13.56 4.88 6.83
N ARG A 228 -14.62 4.13 7.16
CA ARG A 228 -14.54 2.70 7.51
C ARG A 228 -14.08 1.87 6.32
N LEU A 229 -13.14 1.00 6.58
CA LEU A 229 -12.67 0.02 5.60
C LEU A 229 -13.64 -1.17 5.53
N PRO A 230 -14.28 -1.47 4.39
CA PRO A 230 -15.21 -2.60 4.29
C PRO A 230 -14.58 -3.97 4.54
N THR A 231 -13.29 -4.11 4.31
CA THR A 231 -12.59 -5.40 4.48
C THR A 231 -12.13 -5.65 5.91
N LEU A 232 -12.31 -4.68 6.84
CA LEU A 232 -11.87 -4.80 8.22
C LEU A 232 -12.71 -3.91 9.14
N THR A 233 -13.18 -4.47 10.24
CA THR A 233 -14.01 -3.78 11.23
C THR A 233 -13.26 -3.63 12.54
N THR A 234 -13.26 -2.42 13.10
CA THR A 234 -12.71 -2.11 14.41
C THR A 234 -13.79 -1.50 15.31
N VAL A 235 -13.84 -1.98 16.55
CA VAL A 235 -14.78 -1.51 17.57
C VAL A 235 -14.02 -1.02 18.80
N THR A 236 -14.56 -0.05 19.48
CA THR A 236 -14.06 0.38 20.79
C THR A 236 -14.53 -0.62 21.84
N ILE A 237 -13.58 -1.15 22.64
CA ILE A 237 -13.91 -2.02 23.77
C ILE A 237 -14.58 -1.16 24.83
N PRO A 238 -15.81 -1.53 25.33
CA PRO A 238 -16.44 -0.82 26.42
C PRO A 238 -15.53 -0.83 27.67
N PRO A 239 -15.52 0.23 28.48
CA PRO A 239 -14.89 0.15 29.80
C PRO A 239 -15.62 -0.89 30.65
N ASP A 240 -14.87 -1.58 31.52
CA ASP A 240 -15.39 -2.52 32.51
C ASP A 240 -16.36 -1.84 33.52
#